data_87aa91877965c4f30d902d266e2c5dc7
#
_entry.id   87aa91877965c4f30d902d266e2c5dc7
#
_cell.length_a   1.000
_cell.length_b   1.000
_cell.length_c   1.000
_cell.angle_alpha   90.00
_cell.angle_beta   90.00
_cell.angle_gamma   90.00
#
_symmetry.space_group_name_H-M   'P 1'
#
loop_
_entity.id
_entity.type
_entity.pdbx_description
1 polymer ?
#
loop_
_entity_poly.entity_id
_entity_poly.type
_entity_poly.pdbx_seq_one_letter_code
_entity_poly.pdbx_strand_id
1 'polypeptide(L)'
;KESNFLKSNGSIINTELTFDKDWGLGSSSTLINNLSKFSGVDPYELNTKFFNGSGYDIACADSSSSLLYRLNDNKKEVEKINFNPSFRDKLHFIYLNKKQNSLDEIKSFREKINSKIGITEISDITKKIILCKDQLEFNSLIKEHENIVSKLTSKEKVKDKLFNDFDGEIKSLGAWGGDFILASALDKNPTDYFKSKGFDTVLNYNELALV
;
A
#
# COMPACT_ATOMS: atom_id res chain seq x y z
N LYS A 1 10.91 23.54 -16.29
CA LYS A 1 10.34 24.91 -16.09
C LYS A 1 10.81 25.36 -14.73
N GLU A 2 11.56 26.46 -14.67
CA GLU A 2 11.88 27.09 -13.39
C GLU A 2 10.58 27.60 -12.78
N SER A 3 10.29 27.14 -11.57
CA SER A 3 9.15 27.62 -10.80
C SER A 3 9.36 29.10 -10.44
N ASN A 4 8.38 29.94 -10.69
CA ASN A 4 8.38 31.35 -10.22
C ASN A 4 8.31 31.48 -8.69
N PHE A 5 8.21 30.35 -7.98
CA PHE A 5 8.10 30.21 -6.55
C PHE A 5 9.19 30.92 -5.74
N LEU A 6 10.44 30.85 -6.21
CA LEU A 6 11.59 31.50 -5.54
C LEU A 6 11.72 33.01 -5.83
N LYS A 7 10.85 33.60 -6.67
CA LYS A 7 10.85 35.00 -7.02
C LYS A 7 9.96 35.86 -6.09
N SER A 8 9.19 35.27 -5.22
CA SER A 8 8.39 35.98 -4.21
C SER A 8 9.16 36.13 -2.88
N ASN A 9 8.77 37.08 -2.04
CA ASN A 9 9.26 37.24 -0.68
C ASN A 9 9.21 35.87 0.03
N GLY A 10 10.23 35.56 0.83
CA GLY A 10 10.40 34.25 1.46
C GLY A 10 9.12 33.74 2.14
N SER A 11 8.83 32.45 2.01
CA SER A 11 7.67 31.80 2.59
C SER A 11 8.10 30.75 3.59
N ILE A 12 7.36 30.61 4.69
CA ILE A 12 7.49 29.53 5.64
C ILE A 12 6.35 28.55 5.38
N ILE A 13 6.68 27.28 5.10
CA ILE A 13 5.70 26.21 4.88
C ILE A 13 5.75 25.28 6.06
N ASN A 14 4.62 25.12 6.73
CA ASN A 14 4.44 24.12 7.78
C ASN A 14 3.60 22.96 7.21
N THR A 15 4.07 21.74 7.43
CA THR A 15 3.33 20.52 7.06
C THR A 15 3.19 19.65 8.30
N GLU A 16 2.01 19.03 8.45
CA GLU A 16 1.70 18.14 9.56
C GLU A 16 1.19 16.81 9.02
N LEU A 17 1.63 15.71 9.62
CA LEU A 17 1.12 14.37 9.33
C LEU A 17 -0.02 14.06 10.30
N THR A 18 -1.11 13.49 9.78
CA THR A 18 -2.23 12.98 10.57
C THR A 18 -2.05 11.53 11.02
N PHE A 19 -0.90 10.93 10.69
CA PHE A 19 -0.52 9.58 11.05
C PHE A 19 0.96 9.52 11.48
N ASP A 20 1.35 8.46 12.15
CA ASP A 20 2.74 8.30 12.61
C ASP A 20 3.69 8.17 11.40
N LYS A 21 4.77 8.94 11.42
CA LYS A 21 5.81 8.96 10.36
C LYS A 21 6.44 7.59 10.10
N ASP A 22 6.41 6.70 11.10
CA ASP A 22 7.02 5.39 11.05
C ASP A 22 6.07 4.29 10.56
N TRP A 23 4.82 4.64 10.27
CA TRP A 23 3.82 3.69 9.75
C TRP A 23 4.03 3.27 8.30
N GLY A 24 4.97 3.86 7.56
CA GLY A 24 5.20 3.47 6.16
C GLY A 24 4.09 3.87 5.18
N LEU A 25 3.22 4.81 5.56
CA LEU A 25 2.08 5.27 4.77
C LEU A 25 2.41 6.39 3.77
N GLY A 26 3.64 6.44 3.27
CA GLY A 26 4.03 7.36 2.21
C GLY A 26 4.21 8.82 2.66
N SER A 27 4.72 9.07 3.86
CA SER A 27 4.98 10.43 4.37
C SER A 27 5.83 11.28 3.43
N SER A 28 6.85 10.70 2.79
CA SER A 28 7.69 11.38 1.78
C SER A 28 6.88 11.78 0.54
N SER A 29 6.04 10.89 0.04
CA SER A 29 5.22 11.14 -1.15
C SER A 29 4.14 12.19 -0.88
N THR A 30 3.57 12.20 0.32
CA THR A 30 2.64 13.23 0.78
C THR A 30 3.32 14.60 0.83
N LEU A 31 4.55 14.67 1.35
CA LEU A 31 5.33 15.92 1.36
C LEU A 31 5.63 16.40 -0.06
N ILE A 32 6.07 15.52 -0.96
CA ILE A 32 6.31 15.84 -2.37
C ILE A 32 5.04 16.38 -3.02
N ASN A 33 3.89 15.75 -2.79
CA ASN A 33 2.62 16.19 -3.34
C ASN A 33 2.23 17.59 -2.85
N ASN A 34 2.42 17.89 -1.55
CA ASN A 34 2.17 19.20 -0.99
C ASN A 34 3.12 20.27 -1.58
N LEU A 35 4.40 19.97 -1.67
CA LEU A 35 5.38 20.89 -2.29
C LEU A 35 5.10 21.12 -3.76
N SER A 36 4.68 20.09 -4.48
CA SER A 36 4.27 20.16 -5.87
C SER A 36 3.07 21.11 -6.06
N LYS A 37 2.01 20.93 -5.29
CA LYS A 37 0.83 21.82 -5.32
C LYS A 37 1.19 23.26 -5.02
N PHE A 38 2.09 23.49 -4.08
CA PHE A 38 2.52 24.81 -3.70
C PHE A 38 3.42 25.47 -4.78
N SER A 39 4.35 24.71 -5.37
CA SER A 39 5.34 25.24 -6.32
C SER A 39 4.90 25.21 -7.78
N GLY A 40 3.80 24.49 -8.11
CA GLY A 40 3.35 24.26 -9.48
C GLY A 40 4.27 23.34 -10.30
N VAL A 41 5.14 22.57 -9.62
CA VAL A 41 6.03 21.57 -10.26
C VAL A 41 5.34 20.21 -10.26
N ASP A 42 5.52 19.42 -11.30
CA ASP A 42 4.97 18.06 -11.38
C ASP A 42 5.53 17.17 -10.26
N PRO A 43 4.67 16.53 -9.44
CA PRO A 43 5.10 15.68 -8.32
C PRO A 43 5.90 14.46 -8.78
N TYR A 44 5.65 13.96 -9.98
CA TYR A 44 6.38 12.83 -10.53
C TYR A 44 7.79 13.23 -11.00
N GLU A 45 7.96 14.45 -11.51
CA GLU A 45 9.29 14.99 -11.81
C GLU A 45 10.11 15.09 -10.52
N LEU A 46 9.52 15.62 -9.44
CA LEU A 46 10.17 15.70 -8.13
C LEU A 46 10.51 14.31 -7.60
N ASN A 47 9.57 13.37 -7.66
CA ASN A 47 9.78 11.99 -7.20
C ASN A 47 10.92 11.30 -7.96
N THR A 48 10.94 11.42 -9.28
CA THR A 48 11.99 10.82 -10.13
C THR A 48 13.35 11.40 -9.79
N LYS A 49 13.43 12.71 -9.57
CA LYS A 49 14.70 13.41 -9.30
C LYS A 49 15.30 13.05 -7.92
N PHE A 50 14.46 12.84 -6.91
CA PHE A 50 14.93 12.69 -5.53
C PHE A 50 14.84 11.25 -5.00
N PHE A 51 13.90 10.44 -5.48
CA PHE A 51 13.61 9.11 -4.91
C PHE A 51 13.68 7.98 -5.93
N ASN A 52 13.56 8.27 -7.22
CA ASN A 52 13.57 7.29 -8.30
C ASN A 52 12.58 6.13 -8.11
N GLY A 53 11.45 6.39 -7.46
CA GLY A 53 10.38 5.43 -7.21
C GLY A 53 9.44 5.26 -8.42
N SER A 54 8.54 4.26 -8.35
CA SER A 54 7.54 3.99 -9.40
C SER A 54 6.53 5.13 -9.61
N GLY A 55 6.34 5.99 -8.60
CA GLY A 55 5.32 7.02 -8.57
C GLY A 55 3.95 6.54 -8.07
N TYR A 56 3.83 5.28 -7.64
CA TYR A 56 2.61 4.74 -7.05
C TYR A 56 2.13 5.55 -5.84
N ASP A 57 3.03 5.79 -4.88
CA ASP A 57 2.71 6.55 -3.67
C ASP A 57 2.34 8.01 -3.96
N ILE A 58 2.89 8.59 -5.04
CA ILE A 58 2.50 9.94 -5.52
C ILE A 58 1.05 9.93 -6.02
N ALA A 59 0.67 8.90 -6.81
CA ALA A 59 -0.69 8.75 -7.28
C ALA A 59 -1.68 8.60 -6.11
N CYS A 60 -1.30 7.82 -5.09
CA CYS A 60 -2.10 7.65 -3.88
C CYS A 60 -2.23 8.95 -3.09
N ALA A 61 -1.14 9.71 -2.92
CA ALA A 61 -1.14 10.97 -2.17
C ALA A 61 -2.01 12.07 -2.82
N ASP A 62 -2.23 12.00 -4.13
CA ASP A 62 -3.08 12.95 -4.87
C ASP A 62 -4.53 12.48 -5.05
N SER A 63 -4.84 11.24 -4.67
CA SER A 63 -6.17 10.65 -4.85
C SER A 63 -7.06 10.90 -3.64
N SER A 64 -8.35 11.14 -3.92
CA SER A 64 -9.43 11.15 -2.94
C SER A 64 -10.29 9.88 -2.98
N SER A 65 -9.87 8.85 -3.70
CA SER A 65 -10.59 7.59 -3.87
C SER A 65 -9.61 6.44 -4.08
N SER A 66 -10.10 5.21 -3.97
CA SER A 66 -9.34 4.03 -4.38
C SER A 66 -8.89 4.13 -5.83
N LEU A 67 -7.72 3.62 -6.16
CA LEU A 67 -7.18 3.66 -7.51
C LEU A 67 -6.49 2.36 -7.91
N LEU A 68 -6.46 2.13 -9.21
CA LEU A 68 -5.55 1.19 -9.85
C LEU A 68 -4.37 1.94 -10.41
N TYR A 69 -3.19 1.42 -10.16
CA TYR A 69 -1.94 1.95 -10.69
C TYR A 69 -1.24 0.90 -11.53
N ARG A 70 -0.83 1.30 -12.73
CA ARG A 70 0.02 0.48 -13.60
C ARG A 70 1.17 1.31 -14.13
N LEU A 71 2.34 0.72 -14.14
CA LEU A 71 3.51 1.24 -14.84
C LEU A 71 3.79 0.33 -16.04
N ASN A 72 3.61 0.85 -17.24
CA ASN A 72 3.84 0.13 -18.49
C ASN A 72 4.82 0.94 -19.35
N ASP A 73 6.00 0.39 -19.62
CA ASP A 73 7.08 1.05 -20.39
C ASP A 73 7.32 2.52 -19.97
N ASN A 74 7.41 2.77 -18.67
CA ASN A 74 7.52 4.09 -18.05
C ASN A 74 6.30 5.02 -18.21
N LYS A 75 5.21 4.54 -18.82
CA LYS A 75 3.94 5.25 -18.80
C LYS A 75 3.14 4.86 -17.57
N LYS A 76 2.74 5.88 -16.83
CA LYS A 76 1.88 5.73 -15.66
C LYS A 76 0.43 5.72 -16.10
N GLU A 77 -0.30 4.68 -15.73
CA GLU A 77 -1.73 4.56 -15.92
C GLU A 77 -2.37 4.57 -14.53
N VAL A 78 -3.22 5.56 -14.27
CA VAL A 78 -3.94 5.73 -13.01
C VAL A 78 -5.42 5.75 -13.31
N GLU A 79 -6.14 4.78 -12.76
CA GLU A 79 -7.59 4.65 -12.91
C GLU A 79 -8.24 4.76 -11.53
N LYS A 80 -9.16 5.70 -11.37
CA LYS A 80 -9.97 5.81 -10.15
C LYS A 80 -11.04 4.74 -10.16
N ILE A 81 -11.16 4.03 -9.06
CA ILE A 81 -12.14 2.97 -8.87
C ILE A 81 -12.96 3.24 -7.62
N ASN A 82 -14.13 2.62 -7.54
CA ASN A 82 -14.91 2.55 -6.32
C ASN A 82 -14.75 1.15 -5.71
N PHE A 83 -13.85 1.03 -4.71
CA PHE A 83 -13.70 -0.20 -3.95
C PHE A 83 -14.28 -0.02 -2.55
N ASN A 84 -15.54 -0.38 -2.40
CA ASN A 84 -16.29 -0.30 -1.15
C ASN A 84 -17.00 -1.64 -0.88
N PRO A 85 -16.26 -2.67 -0.43
CA PRO A 85 -16.81 -4.00 -0.28
C PRO A 85 -17.83 -4.05 0.88
N SER A 86 -18.90 -4.83 0.69
CA SER A 86 -19.95 -5.02 1.70
C SER A 86 -19.45 -5.61 3.02
N PHE A 87 -18.31 -6.29 2.98
CA PHE A 87 -17.63 -6.93 4.12
C PHE A 87 -16.50 -6.08 4.73
N ARG A 88 -16.42 -4.79 4.41
CA ARG A 88 -15.36 -3.89 4.88
C ARG A 88 -15.21 -3.85 6.41
N ASP A 89 -16.31 -4.04 7.15
CA ASP A 89 -16.28 -4.05 8.62
C ASP A 89 -15.53 -5.27 9.19
N LYS A 90 -15.23 -6.26 8.35
CA LYS A 90 -14.41 -7.43 8.68
C LYS A 90 -12.95 -7.27 8.25
N LEU A 91 -12.60 -6.13 7.64
CA LEU A 91 -11.26 -5.79 7.21
C LEU A 91 -10.58 -4.88 8.22
N HIS A 92 -9.37 -5.25 8.62
CA HIS A 92 -8.58 -4.49 9.59
C HIS A 92 -7.15 -4.32 9.10
N PHE A 93 -6.56 -3.15 9.38
CA PHE A 93 -5.14 -2.90 9.14
C PHE A 93 -4.38 -3.04 10.45
N ILE A 94 -3.31 -3.83 10.44
CA ILE A 94 -2.48 -4.08 11.61
C ILE A 94 -1.05 -3.63 11.32
N TYR A 95 -0.54 -2.74 12.14
CA TYR A 95 0.86 -2.32 12.08
C TYR A 95 1.76 -3.38 12.70
N LEU A 96 2.76 -3.83 11.96
CA LEU A 96 3.67 -4.91 12.38
C LEU A 96 4.81 -4.44 13.29
N ASN A 97 4.74 -3.23 13.84
CA ASN A 97 5.78 -2.62 14.70
C ASN A 97 7.16 -2.60 14.03
N LYS A 98 7.22 -2.68 12.70
CA LYS A 98 8.45 -2.74 11.94
C LYS A 98 8.30 -1.97 10.64
N LYS A 99 9.04 -0.87 10.53
CA LYS A 99 9.16 -0.12 9.27
C LYS A 99 10.02 -0.87 8.28
N GLN A 100 9.53 -1.00 7.03
CA GLN A 100 10.29 -1.58 5.93
C GLN A 100 10.94 -0.48 5.07
N ASN A 101 12.14 -0.79 4.57
CA ASN A 101 12.78 0.04 3.55
C ASN A 101 12.30 -0.39 2.16
N SER A 102 11.37 0.36 1.59
CA SER A 102 10.79 0.05 0.28
C SER A 102 11.83 0.01 -0.85
N LEU A 103 12.92 0.78 -0.77
CA LEU A 103 13.96 0.81 -1.80
C LEU A 103 14.76 -0.50 -1.82
N ASP A 104 15.12 -1.03 -0.66
CA ASP A 104 15.85 -2.29 -0.55
C ASP A 104 14.98 -3.46 -1.02
N GLU A 105 13.70 -3.43 -0.70
CA GLU A 105 12.74 -4.44 -1.14
C GLU A 105 12.55 -4.42 -2.66
N ILE A 106 12.40 -3.24 -3.28
CA ILE A 106 12.29 -3.10 -4.75
C ILE A 106 13.56 -3.61 -5.43
N LYS A 107 14.75 -3.32 -4.89
CA LYS A 107 16.03 -3.81 -5.43
C LYS A 107 16.10 -5.33 -5.38
N SER A 108 15.83 -5.92 -4.21
CA SER A 108 15.80 -7.37 -4.02
C SER A 108 14.79 -8.07 -4.93
N PHE A 109 13.63 -7.43 -5.16
CA PHE A 109 12.60 -7.94 -6.05
C PHE A 109 13.06 -7.94 -7.52
N ARG A 110 13.63 -6.82 -8.00
CA ARG A 110 14.13 -6.71 -9.38
C ARG A 110 15.23 -7.73 -9.71
N GLU A 111 16.08 -8.04 -8.74
CA GLU A 111 17.15 -9.03 -8.91
C GLU A 111 16.63 -10.47 -9.04
N LYS A 112 15.46 -10.77 -8.46
CA LYS A 112 14.89 -12.12 -8.39
C LYS A 112 13.86 -12.43 -9.47
N ILE A 113 13.20 -11.42 -10.03
CA ILE A 113 12.11 -11.68 -10.98
C ILE A 113 12.61 -11.80 -12.40
N ASN A 114 12.56 -13.05 -12.90
CA ASN A 114 12.68 -13.40 -14.31
C ASN A 114 11.36 -13.87 -14.95
N SER A 115 10.22 -13.75 -14.27
CA SER A 115 8.96 -14.35 -14.71
C SER A 115 7.86 -13.34 -14.93
N LYS A 116 7.44 -13.15 -16.19
CA LYS A 116 6.23 -12.39 -16.55
C LYS A 116 4.94 -13.07 -16.11
N ILE A 117 4.95 -14.38 -15.89
CA ILE A 117 3.76 -15.18 -15.59
C ILE A 117 3.12 -14.74 -14.27
N GLY A 118 3.86 -14.69 -13.18
CA GLY A 118 3.31 -14.29 -11.88
C GLY A 118 2.77 -12.86 -11.85
N ILE A 119 3.33 -11.94 -12.67
CA ILE A 119 2.83 -10.55 -12.79
C ILE A 119 1.44 -10.53 -13.43
N THR A 120 1.22 -11.34 -14.44
CA THR A 120 -0.10 -11.45 -15.11
C THR A 120 -1.14 -12.02 -14.13
N GLU A 121 -0.81 -13.09 -13.42
CA GLU A 121 -1.68 -13.71 -12.41
C GLU A 121 -2.08 -12.72 -11.32
N ILE A 122 -1.13 -11.96 -10.78
CA ILE A 122 -1.40 -10.90 -9.78
C ILE A 122 -2.32 -9.81 -10.35
N SER A 123 -2.11 -9.42 -11.61
CA SER A 123 -2.96 -8.42 -12.27
C SER A 123 -4.39 -8.93 -12.44
N ASP A 124 -4.58 -10.20 -12.75
CA ASP A 124 -5.91 -10.80 -12.91
C ASP A 124 -6.60 -10.99 -11.55
N ILE A 125 -5.87 -11.35 -10.49
CA ILE A 125 -6.38 -11.35 -9.11
C ILE A 125 -6.83 -9.95 -8.70
N THR A 126 -6.06 -8.91 -9.00
CA THR A 126 -6.43 -7.52 -8.71
C THR A 126 -7.77 -7.14 -9.36
N LYS A 127 -7.99 -7.50 -10.63
CA LYS A 127 -9.26 -7.26 -11.32
C LYS A 127 -10.44 -7.99 -10.66
N LYS A 128 -10.23 -9.25 -10.24
CA LYS A 128 -11.23 -10.03 -9.52
C LYS A 128 -11.58 -9.41 -8.17
N ILE A 129 -10.57 -8.96 -7.40
CA ILE A 129 -10.75 -8.31 -6.10
C ILE A 129 -11.65 -7.08 -6.21
N ILE A 130 -11.47 -6.24 -7.25
CA ILE A 130 -12.28 -5.04 -7.45
C ILE A 130 -13.76 -5.36 -7.63
N LEU A 131 -14.06 -6.48 -8.28
CA LEU A 131 -15.41 -6.93 -8.59
C LEU A 131 -16.01 -7.82 -7.49
N CYS A 132 -15.19 -8.26 -6.54
CA CYS A 132 -15.57 -9.20 -5.51
C CYS A 132 -16.59 -8.58 -4.53
N LYS A 133 -17.69 -9.30 -4.29
CA LYS A 133 -18.76 -8.89 -3.36
C LYS A 133 -18.89 -9.81 -2.15
N ASP A 134 -18.20 -10.92 -2.18
CA ASP A 134 -18.24 -11.94 -1.14
C ASP A 134 -16.91 -12.05 -0.40
N GLN A 135 -16.96 -12.14 0.93
CA GLN A 135 -15.75 -12.19 1.77
C GLN A 135 -14.95 -13.49 1.58
N LEU A 136 -15.61 -14.62 1.38
CA LEU A 136 -14.89 -15.90 1.22
C LEU A 136 -14.15 -15.93 -0.12
N GLU A 137 -14.78 -15.40 -1.17
CA GLU A 137 -14.11 -15.20 -2.46
C GLU A 137 -12.91 -14.25 -2.31
N PHE A 138 -13.09 -13.12 -1.62
CA PHE A 138 -12.00 -12.19 -1.32
C PHE A 138 -10.85 -12.87 -0.57
N ASN A 139 -11.15 -13.65 0.46
CA ASN A 139 -10.16 -14.41 1.23
C ASN A 139 -9.39 -15.39 0.34
N SER A 140 -10.08 -16.08 -0.57
CA SER A 140 -9.44 -16.99 -1.54
C SER A 140 -8.48 -16.24 -2.45
N LEU A 141 -8.89 -15.07 -2.96
CA LEU A 141 -8.07 -14.23 -3.87
C LEU A 141 -6.83 -13.67 -3.17
N ILE A 142 -6.95 -13.16 -1.93
CA ILE A 142 -5.78 -12.68 -1.21
C ILE A 142 -4.82 -13.80 -0.81
N LYS A 143 -5.33 -14.99 -0.48
CA LYS A 143 -4.52 -16.18 -0.23
C LYS A 143 -3.71 -16.59 -1.47
N GLU A 144 -4.37 -16.62 -2.63
CA GLU A 144 -3.72 -16.90 -3.92
C GLU A 144 -2.65 -15.86 -4.23
N HIS A 145 -2.96 -14.58 -4.06
CA HIS A 145 -2.02 -13.46 -4.23
C HIS A 145 -0.78 -13.64 -3.35
N GLU A 146 -0.96 -13.86 -2.05
CA GLU A 146 0.16 -14.05 -1.10
C GLU A 146 1.01 -15.29 -1.46
N ASN A 147 0.40 -16.37 -1.94
CA ASN A 147 1.14 -17.55 -2.42
C ASN A 147 2.02 -17.24 -3.65
N ILE A 148 1.50 -16.47 -4.60
CA ILE A 148 2.26 -16.07 -5.79
C ILE A 148 3.42 -15.16 -5.40
N VAL A 149 3.15 -14.13 -4.57
CA VAL A 149 4.20 -13.19 -4.14
C VAL A 149 5.26 -13.91 -3.30
N SER A 150 4.88 -14.83 -2.42
CA SER A 150 5.81 -15.66 -1.65
C SER A 150 6.78 -16.43 -2.56
N LYS A 151 6.24 -17.07 -3.61
CA LYS A 151 7.07 -17.78 -4.60
C LYS A 151 7.99 -16.85 -5.37
N LEU A 152 7.48 -15.69 -5.84
CA LEU A 152 8.26 -14.73 -6.61
C LEU A 152 9.39 -14.09 -5.80
N THR A 153 9.15 -13.82 -4.52
CA THR A 153 10.10 -13.15 -3.64
C THR A 153 10.99 -14.12 -2.85
N SER A 154 10.63 -15.41 -2.83
CA SER A 154 11.23 -16.43 -1.95
C SER A 154 11.14 -16.04 -0.47
N LYS A 155 10.06 -15.37 -0.07
CA LYS A 155 9.79 -14.97 1.31
C LYS A 155 8.59 -15.72 1.86
N GLU A 156 8.66 -16.07 3.13
CA GLU A 156 7.56 -16.67 3.86
C GLU A 156 6.41 -15.66 4.01
N LYS A 157 5.17 -16.11 3.88
CA LYS A 157 3.98 -15.27 4.11
C LYS A 157 3.89 -14.84 5.57
N VAL A 158 3.45 -13.61 5.81
CA VAL A 158 3.29 -13.07 7.17
C VAL A 158 2.30 -13.91 7.98
N LYS A 159 1.22 -14.40 7.35
CA LYS A 159 0.26 -15.29 8.00
C LYS A 159 0.95 -16.55 8.55
N ASP A 160 1.71 -17.25 7.73
CA ASP A 160 2.34 -18.51 8.11
C ASP A 160 3.39 -18.29 9.21
N LYS A 161 4.12 -17.18 9.12
CA LYS A 161 5.21 -16.85 10.04
C LYS A 161 4.76 -16.35 11.41
N LEU A 162 3.74 -15.48 11.47
CA LEU A 162 3.36 -14.76 12.70
C LEU A 162 1.95 -15.10 13.19
N PHE A 163 1.06 -15.55 12.32
CA PHE A 163 -0.37 -15.65 12.56
C PHE A 163 -0.97 -16.93 11.97
N ASN A 164 -0.27 -18.05 12.09
CA ASN A 164 -0.70 -19.34 11.51
C ASN A 164 -2.00 -19.87 12.09
N ASP A 165 -2.37 -19.41 13.29
CA ASP A 165 -3.59 -19.73 14.03
C ASP A 165 -4.71 -18.69 13.83
N PHE A 166 -4.52 -17.70 12.94
CA PHE A 166 -5.53 -16.68 12.68
C PHE A 166 -6.69 -17.24 11.84
N ASP A 167 -7.92 -17.07 12.36
CA ASP A 167 -9.14 -17.44 11.66
C ASP A 167 -9.58 -16.36 10.66
N GLY A 168 -9.08 -16.48 9.45
CA GLY A 168 -9.24 -15.53 8.36
C GLY A 168 -8.05 -15.53 7.42
N GLU A 169 -7.94 -14.51 6.57
CA GLU A 169 -6.80 -14.35 5.69
C GLU A 169 -6.05 -13.04 5.92
N ILE A 170 -4.76 -13.07 5.60
CA ILE A 170 -3.85 -11.94 5.78
C ILE A 170 -3.16 -11.62 4.46
N LYS A 171 -3.16 -10.34 4.12
CA LYS A 171 -2.43 -9.79 2.98
C LYS A 171 -1.36 -8.82 3.47
N SER A 172 -0.13 -9.04 3.06
CA SER A 172 0.95 -8.07 3.25
C SER A 172 0.70 -6.83 2.40
N LEU A 173 0.91 -5.66 2.99
CA LEU A 173 0.79 -4.36 2.34
C LEU A 173 2.16 -3.70 2.20
N GLY A 174 2.28 -2.77 1.26
CA GLY A 174 3.52 -2.03 1.03
C GLY A 174 4.71 -2.94 0.72
N ALA A 175 5.82 -2.68 1.39
CA ALA A 175 7.03 -3.50 1.31
C ALA A 175 6.87 -4.78 2.13
N TRP A 176 6.77 -5.89 1.47
CA TRP A 176 6.36 -7.19 2.00
C TRP A 176 7.14 -7.63 3.27
N GLY A 177 6.41 -7.88 4.35
CA GLY A 177 6.96 -8.36 5.64
C GLY A 177 7.24 -7.28 6.68
N GLY A 178 6.74 -6.07 6.48
CA GLY A 178 6.79 -4.96 7.45
C GLY A 178 5.63 -3.98 7.23
N ASP A 179 5.71 -2.83 7.84
CA ASP A 179 4.67 -1.80 7.85
C ASP A 179 3.31 -2.38 8.27
N PHE A 180 2.34 -2.46 7.37
CA PHE A 180 1.00 -2.95 7.65
C PHE A 180 0.67 -4.26 6.94
N ILE A 181 -0.28 -4.99 7.54
CA ILE A 181 -1.04 -6.05 6.89
C ILE A 181 -2.51 -5.69 6.85
N LEU A 182 -3.24 -6.26 5.89
CA LEU A 182 -4.68 -6.31 5.87
C LEU A 182 -5.12 -7.69 6.35
N ALA A 183 -5.90 -7.74 7.43
CA ALA A 183 -6.54 -8.94 7.92
C ALA A 183 -8.02 -8.93 7.55
N SER A 184 -8.50 -10.04 7.00
CA SER A 184 -9.91 -10.33 6.75
C SER A 184 -10.37 -11.41 7.72
N ALA A 185 -11.00 -10.99 8.82
CA ALA A 185 -11.49 -11.89 9.86
C ALA A 185 -12.82 -12.52 9.49
N LEU A 186 -13.03 -13.84 9.78
CA LEU A 186 -14.28 -14.50 9.44
C LEU A 186 -15.41 -14.09 10.40
N ASP A 187 -15.26 -14.31 11.69
CA ASP A 187 -16.40 -14.25 12.61
C ASP A 187 -16.27 -13.22 13.75
N LYS A 188 -15.09 -12.78 14.11
CA LYS A 188 -14.84 -11.91 15.26
C LYS A 188 -13.99 -10.70 14.92
N ASN A 189 -14.19 -9.62 15.68
CA ASN A 189 -13.25 -8.50 15.66
C ASN A 189 -11.86 -8.99 16.07
N PRO A 190 -10.84 -8.89 15.20
CA PRO A 190 -9.54 -9.48 15.44
C PRO A 190 -8.66 -8.67 16.38
N THR A 191 -9.14 -7.56 16.93
CA THR A 191 -8.35 -6.63 17.76
C THR A 191 -7.70 -7.33 18.95
N ASP A 192 -8.47 -8.11 19.72
CA ASP A 192 -7.92 -8.80 20.90
C ASP A 192 -6.89 -9.86 20.50
N TYR A 193 -7.12 -10.56 19.38
CA TYR A 193 -6.17 -11.53 18.87
C TYR A 193 -4.83 -10.88 18.55
N PHE A 194 -4.81 -9.80 17.75
CA PHE A 194 -3.56 -9.12 17.38
C PHE A 194 -2.88 -8.45 18.57
N LYS A 195 -3.63 -7.83 19.48
CA LYS A 195 -3.09 -7.25 20.71
C LYS A 195 -2.46 -8.32 21.61
N SER A 196 -3.05 -9.50 21.73
CA SER A 196 -2.47 -10.61 22.49
C SER A 196 -1.14 -11.11 21.93
N LYS A 197 -0.89 -10.88 20.63
CA LYS A 197 0.37 -11.18 19.95
C LYS A 197 1.37 -10.00 19.98
N GLY A 198 1.04 -8.86 20.66
CA GLY A 198 1.91 -7.70 20.80
C GLY A 198 1.79 -6.66 19.66
N PHE A 199 0.69 -6.71 18.87
CA PHE A 199 0.41 -5.74 17.82
C PHE A 199 -0.74 -4.83 18.24
N ASP A 200 -0.42 -3.72 18.91
CA ASP A 200 -1.41 -2.83 19.53
C ASP A 200 -2.14 -1.93 18.54
N THR A 201 -1.52 -1.59 17.41
CA THR A 201 -2.12 -0.75 16.38
C THR A 201 -2.95 -1.60 15.44
N VAL A 202 -4.25 -1.64 15.70
CA VAL A 202 -5.27 -2.33 14.89
C VAL A 202 -6.33 -1.31 14.51
N LEU A 203 -6.42 -1.00 13.22
CA LEU A 203 -7.33 0.01 12.66
C LEU A 203 -8.40 -0.67 11.82
N ASN A 204 -9.65 -0.21 11.94
CA ASN A 204 -10.72 -0.65 11.06
C ASN A 204 -10.50 -0.13 9.64
N TYR A 205 -11.11 -0.77 8.66
CA TYR A 205 -11.01 -0.37 7.26
C TYR A 205 -11.31 1.12 7.04
N ASN A 206 -12.39 1.62 7.64
CA ASN A 206 -12.83 3.01 7.48
C ASN A 206 -11.93 4.05 8.18
N GLU A 207 -11.00 3.63 9.04
CA GLU A 207 -10.06 4.54 9.71
C GLU A 207 -8.85 4.86 8.83
N LEU A 208 -8.55 4.00 7.85
CA LEU A 208 -7.36 4.15 7.01
C LEU A 208 -7.67 4.23 5.51
N ALA A 209 -8.68 3.52 5.04
CA ALA A 209 -9.06 3.53 3.63
C ALA A 209 -10.02 4.66 3.30
N LEU A 210 -9.77 5.34 2.17
CA LEU A 210 -10.73 6.28 1.59
C LEU A 210 -11.86 5.49 0.90
N VAL A 211 -13.10 5.77 1.24
CA VAL A 211 -14.29 5.10 0.72
C VAL A 211 -15.13 6.09 -0.08
#